data_82c18fc711f308dcc4a7c7352a7e2a0c
#
_entry.id   82c18fc711f308dcc4a7c7352a7e2a0c
#
_cell.length_a   1.000
_cell.length_b   1.000
_cell.length_c   1.000
_cell.angle_alpha   90.00
_cell.angle_beta   90.00
_cell.angle_gamma   90.00
#
_symmetry.space_group_name_H-M   'P 1'
#
loop_
_entity.id
_entity.type
_entity.pdbx_description
1 polymer ?
#
loop_
_entity_poly.entity_id
_entity_poly.type
_entity_poly.pdbx_seq_one_letter_code
_entity_poly.pdbx_strand_id
1 'polypeptide(L)'
;VECGDETKADKYEDMMLDVIDEGYHYIVASSTFRDVMLKLAKEYPENQFIIVDDSMDEADIPDNVALIFYAQNEGSYIVGQLAAGMSESGVVAVNVGMDTPVIADFVTGFIDGAQAYDPDIKIVKAAVGSWTDPAKMKELCLTQARDKQADVFYQVAGASGAGLFEACKELGTWAIGVDSDQYAYYKESENPELADIILTSMLKNVGDSVVAFFEKVENGEAEWGK
;
A
#
# COMPACT_ATOMS: atom_id res chain seq x y z
N VAL A 1 13.04 -11.52 -7.20
CA VAL A 1 14.24 -10.67 -6.93
C VAL A 1 13.85 -9.64 -5.88
N GLU A 2 14.63 -9.48 -4.84
CA GLU A 2 14.44 -8.45 -3.83
C GLU A 2 15.35 -7.26 -4.12
N CYS A 3 14.76 -6.11 -4.41
CA CYS A 3 15.49 -4.89 -4.78
C CYS A 3 15.94 -4.05 -3.57
N GLY A 4 15.63 -4.47 -2.36
CA GLY A 4 15.90 -3.69 -1.14
C GLY A 4 14.91 -2.55 -0.94
N ASP A 5 15.37 -1.45 -0.38
CA ASP A 5 14.57 -0.27 -0.10
C ASP A 5 14.76 0.85 -1.15
N GLU A 6 14.04 1.95 -0.97
CA GLU A 6 14.08 3.12 -1.84
C GLU A 6 15.47 3.76 -2.01
N THR A 7 16.42 3.45 -1.15
CA THR A 7 17.80 3.96 -1.25
C THR A 7 18.62 3.29 -2.36
N LYS A 8 18.06 2.25 -3.01
CA LYS A 8 18.70 1.47 -4.07
C LYS A 8 18.07 1.67 -5.45
N ALA A 9 17.30 2.74 -5.63
CA ALA A 9 16.62 3.05 -6.88
C ALA A 9 17.58 3.13 -8.09
N ASP A 10 18.84 3.52 -7.88
CA ASP A 10 19.90 3.55 -8.88
C ASP A 10 20.25 2.15 -9.46
N LYS A 11 19.84 1.07 -8.77
CA LYS A 11 20.07 -0.32 -9.17
C LYS A 11 18.86 -1.01 -9.78
N TYR A 12 17.69 -0.36 -9.79
CA TYR A 12 16.46 -0.99 -10.26
C TYR A 12 16.56 -1.44 -11.72
N GLU A 13 17.21 -0.63 -12.57
CA GLU A 13 17.40 -0.95 -13.97
C GLU A 13 18.30 -2.18 -14.15
N ASP A 14 19.47 -2.22 -13.49
CA ASP A 14 20.39 -3.35 -13.56
C ASP A 14 19.72 -4.66 -13.12
N MET A 15 18.92 -4.59 -12.03
CA MET A 15 18.21 -5.77 -11.53
C MET A 15 17.12 -6.27 -12.48
N MET A 16 16.45 -5.38 -13.19
CA MET A 16 15.46 -5.74 -14.22
C MET A 16 16.13 -6.33 -15.46
N LEU A 17 17.29 -5.76 -15.85
CA LEU A 17 18.09 -6.31 -16.96
C LEU A 17 18.60 -7.71 -16.64
N ASP A 18 19.04 -7.98 -15.43
CA ASP A 18 19.45 -9.31 -14.99
C ASP A 18 18.31 -10.34 -15.19
N VAL A 19 17.06 -9.96 -14.83
CA VAL A 19 15.87 -10.82 -15.02
C VAL A 19 15.60 -11.09 -16.51
N ILE A 20 15.74 -10.07 -17.36
CA ILE A 20 15.60 -10.22 -18.82
C ILE A 20 16.70 -11.12 -19.39
N ASP A 21 17.95 -10.92 -18.98
CA ASP A 21 19.11 -11.69 -19.44
C ASP A 21 19.05 -13.17 -19.00
N GLU A 22 18.38 -13.46 -17.86
CA GLU A 22 18.06 -14.83 -17.43
C GLU A 22 16.97 -15.50 -18.29
N GLY A 23 16.36 -14.76 -19.21
CA GLY A 23 15.40 -15.29 -20.19
C GLY A 23 13.94 -15.30 -19.71
N TYR A 24 13.60 -14.55 -18.66
CA TYR A 24 12.22 -14.38 -18.26
C TYR A 24 11.49 -13.48 -19.26
N HIS A 25 10.34 -13.95 -19.74
CA HIS A 25 9.52 -13.25 -20.73
C HIS A 25 8.53 -12.29 -20.09
N TYR A 26 7.97 -12.64 -18.95
CA TYR A 26 7.04 -11.81 -18.16
C TYR A 26 7.74 -11.21 -16.96
N ILE A 27 7.67 -9.90 -16.83
CA ILE A 27 8.28 -9.15 -15.74
C ILE A 27 7.18 -8.41 -14.98
N VAL A 28 7.01 -8.78 -13.71
CA VAL A 28 5.97 -8.20 -12.84
C VAL A 28 6.64 -7.40 -11.74
N ALA A 29 6.26 -6.14 -11.59
CA ALA A 29 6.75 -5.31 -10.49
C ALA A 29 5.73 -4.24 -10.08
N SER A 30 5.92 -3.62 -8.91
CA SER A 30 5.06 -2.54 -8.43
C SER A 30 5.33 -1.21 -9.15
N SER A 31 4.44 -0.25 -8.96
CA SER A 31 4.56 1.12 -9.48
C SER A 31 5.86 1.84 -9.10
N THR A 32 6.56 1.38 -8.06
CA THR A 32 7.91 1.88 -7.71
C THR A 32 8.90 1.73 -8.88
N PHE A 33 8.70 0.74 -9.73
CA PHE A 33 9.56 0.44 -10.88
C PHE A 33 9.03 0.99 -12.21
N ARG A 34 7.93 1.76 -12.19
CA ARG A 34 7.26 2.27 -13.39
C ARG A 34 8.22 2.80 -14.44
N ASP A 35 9.04 3.80 -14.09
CA ASP A 35 9.88 4.51 -15.06
C ASP A 35 10.89 3.57 -15.73
N VAL A 36 11.47 2.67 -14.95
CA VAL A 36 12.40 1.65 -15.46
C VAL A 36 11.66 0.66 -16.35
N MET A 37 10.50 0.16 -15.94
CA MET A 37 9.72 -0.80 -16.73
C MET A 37 9.25 -0.19 -18.04
N LEU A 38 8.76 1.05 -18.06
CA LEU A 38 8.35 1.75 -19.27
C LEU A 38 9.52 2.03 -20.23
N LYS A 39 10.71 2.27 -19.69
CA LYS A 39 11.93 2.38 -20.48
C LYS A 39 12.29 1.05 -21.12
N LEU A 40 12.38 -0.02 -20.31
CA LEU A 40 12.75 -1.34 -20.77
C LEU A 40 11.70 -1.96 -21.73
N ALA A 41 10.43 -1.67 -21.54
CA ALA A 41 9.37 -2.11 -22.44
C ALA A 41 9.59 -1.62 -23.89
N LYS A 42 10.16 -0.43 -24.06
CA LYS A 42 10.49 0.13 -25.38
C LYS A 42 11.77 -0.49 -25.98
N GLU A 43 12.72 -0.89 -25.12
CA GLU A 43 14.01 -1.47 -25.53
C GLU A 43 13.90 -2.97 -25.78
N TYR A 44 12.97 -3.66 -25.10
CA TYR A 44 12.74 -5.11 -25.17
C TYR A 44 11.29 -5.43 -25.55
N PRO A 45 10.90 -5.19 -26.82
CA PRO A 45 9.51 -5.34 -27.26
C PRO A 45 9.03 -6.80 -27.26
N GLU A 46 9.92 -7.78 -27.17
CA GLU A 46 9.62 -9.22 -27.04
C GLU A 46 9.24 -9.62 -25.60
N ASN A 47 9.57 -8.80 -24.60
CA ASN A 47 9.19 -9.03 -23.21
C ASN A 47 7.85 -8.38 -22.91
N GLN A 48 7.15 -8.92 -21.93
CA GLN A 48 5.88 -8.42 -21.43
C GLN A 48 6.05 -7.89 -20.00
N PHE A 49 5.57 -6.67 -19.74
CA PHE A 49 5.73 -6.00 -18.46
C PHE A 49 4.37 -5.81 -17.81
N ILE A 50 4.24 -6.18 -16.55
CA ILE A 50 3.02 -6.03 -15.76
C ILE A 50 3.34 -5.14 -14.57
N ILE A 51 2.79 -3.92 -14.57
CA ILE A 51 2.98 -2.97 -13.48
C ILE A 51 1.78 -3.06 -12.54
N VAL A 52 2.05 -3.45 -11.32
CA VAL A 52 1.03 -3.63 -10.28
C VAL A 52 0.90 -2.36 -9.45
N ASP A 53 -0.33 -2.03 -9.10
CA ASP A 53 -0.66 -0.88 -8.26
C ASP A 53 -0.33 0.45 -8.94
N ASP A 54 -0.73 0.55 -10.21
CA ASP A 54 -0.46 1.73 -11.02
C ASP A 54 -1.61 2.06 -11.97
N SER A 55 -1.68 3.34 -12.33
CA SER A 55 -2.59 3.85 -13.35
C SER A 55 -1.91 4.96 -14.16
N MET A 56 -2.20 5.01 -15.44
CA MET A 56 -1.75 6.08 -16.35
C MET A 56 -2.74 6.23 -17.51
N ASP A 57 -2.58 7.30 -18.29
CA ASP A 57 -3.39 7.47 -19.50
C ASP A 57 -3.09 6.36 -20.50
N GLU A 58 -4.14 5.74 -21.05
CA GLU A 58 -4.01 4.60 -21.98
C GLU A 58 -3.08 4.92 -23.17
N ALA A 59 -3.07 6.17 -23.63
CA ALA A 59 -2.22 6.61 -24.72
C ALA A 59 -0.71 6.57 -24.41
N ASP A 60 -0.34 6.48 -23.14
CA ASP A 60 1.06 6.46 -22.69
C ASP A 60 1.56 5.04 -22.37
N ILE A 61 0.67 4.04 -22.43
CA ILE A 61 1.00 2.64 -22.11
C ILE A 61 1.58 1.97 -23.35
N PRO A 62 2.83 1.45 -23.32
CA PRO A 62 3.38 0.66 -24.43
C PRO A 62 2.59 -0.63 -24.71
N ASP A 63 2.54 -1.08 -25.95
CA ASP A 63 1.78 -2.25 -26.41
C ASP A 63 2.15 -3.58 -25.69
N ASN A 64 3.31 -3.65 -25.04
CA ASN A 64 3.79 -4.80 -24.29
C ASN A 64 3.74 -4.56 -22.76
N VAL A 65 3.00 -3.57 -22.29
CA VAL A 65 2.77 -3.26 -20.88
C VAL A 65 1.30 -3.48 -20.53
N ALA A 66 1.04 -4.04 -19.37
CA ALA A 66 -0.28 -4.09 -18.75
C ALA A 66 -0.22 -3.50 -17.34
N LEU A 67 -1.29 -2.82 -16.94
CA LEU A 67 -1.42 -2.26 -15.60
C LEU A 67 -2.47 -3.04 -14.80
N ILE A 68 -2.17 -3.31 -13.53
CA ILE A 68 -3.14 -3.82 -12.56
C ILE A 68 -3.39 -2.71 -11.55
N PHE A 69 -4.60 -2.17 -11.58
CA PHE A 69 -5.04 -1.10 -10.70
C PHE A 69 -6.04 -1.61 -9.66
N TYR A 70 -6.05 -1.00 -8.47
CA TYR A 70 -6.94 -1.36 -7.37
C TYR A 70 -7.82 -0.18 -6.96
N ALA A 71 -9.04 -0.49 -6.53
CA ALA A 71 -9.96 0.48 -5.95
C ALA A 71 -9.68 0.68 -4.44
N GLN A 72 -8.42 1.01 -4.09
CA GLN A 72 -7.99 1.19 -2.70
C GLN A 72 -8.74 2.31 -1.97
N ASN A 73 -9.25 3.30 -2.69
CA ASN A 73 -10.10 4.33 -2.14
C ASN A 73 -11.41 3.77 -1.59
N GLU A 74 -12.02 2.77 -2.25
CA GLU A 74 -13.28 2.14 -1.78
C GLU A 74 -13.06 1.36 -0.48
N GLY A 75 -12.01 0.53 -0.41
CA GLY A 75 -11.65 -0.18 0.81
C GLY A 75 -11.29 0.78 1.96
N SER A 76 -10.55 1.83 1.64
CA SER A 76 -10.19 2.87 2.63
C SER A 76 -11.40 3.68 3.09
N TYR A 77 -12.41 3.90 2.24
CA TYR A 77 -13.67 4.51 2.64
C TYR A 77 -14.39 3.69 3.73
N ILE A 78 -14.45 2.37 3.55
CA ILE A 78 -15.09 1.47 4.52
C ILE A 78 -14.34 1.50 5.87
N VAL A 79 -13.01 1.42 5.87
CA VAL A 79 -12.25 1.46 7.11
C VAL A 79 -12.22 2.86 7.73
N GLY A 80 -12.41 3.92 6.95
CA GLY A 80 -12.62 5.27 7.45
C GLY A 80 -13.91 5.40 8.26
N GLN A 81 -15.02 4.84 7.77
CA GLN A 81 -16.28 4.77 8.52
C GLN A 81 -16.11 3.98 9.84
N LEU A 82 -15.41 2.84 9.77
CA LEU A 82 -15.14 2.04 10.96
C LEU A 82 -14.29 2.83 11.98
N ALA A 83 -13.25 3.52 11.52
CA ALA A 83 -12.39 4.32 12.37
C ALA A 83 -13.18 5.42 13.11
N ALA A 84 -14.03 6.14 12.40
CA ALA A 84 -14.88 7.17 12.99
C ALA A 84 -15.87 6.59 14.01
N GLY A 85 -16.48 5.42 13.69
CA GLY A 85 -17.42 4.75 14.59
C GLY A 85 -16.77 4.15 15.85
N MET A 86 -15.48 3.85 15.82
CA MET A 86 -14.71 3.30 16.93
C MET A 86 -13.98 4.35 17.77
N SER A 87 -13.85 5.57 17.26
CA SER A 87 -13.18 6.66 17.98
C SER A 87 -14.05 7.16 19.13
N GLU A 88 -13.48 7.22 20.32
CA GLU A 88 -14.09 7.84 21.50
C GLU A 88 -13.71 9.31 21.63
N SER A 89 -12.56 9.71 21.09
CA SER A 89 -12.06 11.09 21.15
C SER A 89 -12.62 12.01 20.06
N GLY A 90 -13.19 11.44 18.99
CA GLY A 90 -13.55 12.14 17.77
C GLY A 90 -12.33 12.53 16.91
N VAL A 91 -11.19 11.86 17.10
CA VAL A 91 -9.95 12.13 16.34
C VAL A 91 -9.35 10.82 15.84
N VAL A 92 -9.26 10.66 14.52
CA VAL A 92 -8.63 9.51 13.88
C VAL A 92 -7.38 9.91 13.11
N ALA A 93 -6.44 9.01 12.91
CA ALA A 93 -5.21 9.27 12.20
C ALA A 93 -5.01 8.33 11.01
N VAL A 94 -4.49 8.86 9.91
CA VAL A 94 -3.97 8.09 8.78
C VAL A 94 -2.49 8.41 8.58
N ASN A 95 -1.64 7.41 8.71
CA ASN A 95 -0.20 7.55 8.61
C ASN A 95 0.32 6.76 7.39
N VAL A 96 1.06 7.46 6.53
CA VAL A 96 1.53 6.93 5.25
C VAL A 96 3.05 6.82 5.21
N GLY A 97 3.57 5.91 4.40
CA GLY A 97 5.01 5.77 4.19
C GLY A 97 5.57 6.96 3.42
N MET A 98 5.05 7.19 2.24
CA MET A 98 5.43 8.26 1.31
C MET A 98 4.18 8.95 0.77
N ASP A 99 4.30 10.21 0.36
CA ASP A 99 3.22 10.91 -0.37
C ASP A 99 3.36 10.63 -1.87
N THR A 100 2.56 9.69 -2.38
CA THR A 100 2.48 9.35 -3.81
C THR A 100 1.02 9.39 -4.30
N PRO A 101 0.75 9.45 -5.61
CA PRO A 101 -0.61 9.44 -6.14
C PRO A 101 -1.43 8.23 -5.66
N VAL A 102 -0.84 7.03 -5.68
CA VAL A 102 -1.50 5.79 -5.19
C VAL A 102 -1.88 5.92 -3.71
N ILE A 103 -0.98 6.49 -2.88
CA ILE A 103 -1.23 6.70 -1.46
C ILE A 103 -2.31 7.77 -1.23
N ALA A 104 -2.43 8.75 -2.12
CA ALA A 104 -3.49 9.76 -2.04
C ALA A 104 -4.89 9.14 -2.15
N ASP A 105 -5.07 8.07 -2.92
CA ASP A 105 -6.34 7.34 -3.02
C ASP A 105 -6.76 6.72 -1.69
N PHE A 106 -5.82 6.05 -0.99
CA PHE A 106 -6.08 5.51 0.35
C PHE A 106 -6.50 6.60 1.32
N VAL A 107 -5.75 7.71 1.33
CA VAL A 107 -6.00 8.84 2.24
C VAL A 107 -7.34 9.48 1.94
N THR A 108 -7.66 9.74 0.67
CA THR A 108 -8.92 10.36 0.25
C THR A 108 -10.09 9.46 0.64
N GLY A 109 -10.03 8.16 0.30
CA GLY A 109 -11.07 7.21 0.69
C GLY A 109 -11.29 7.18 2.20
N PHE A 110 -10.22 7.12 3.00
CA PHE A 110 -10.30 7.12 4.46
C PHE A 110 -10.97 8.39 5.00
N ILE A 111 -10.57 9.56 4.50
CA ILE A 111 -11.13 10.86 4.92
C ILE A 111 -12.63 10.91 4.59
N ASP A 112 -12.98 10.60 3.34
CA ASP A 112 -14.37 10.65 2.86
C ASP A 112 -15.25 9.67 3.65
N GLY A 113 -14.74 8.46 3.93
CA GLY A 113 -15.45 7.48 4.74
C GLY A 113 -15.66 7.92 6.19
N ALA A 114 -14.61 8.44 6.83
CA ALA A 114 -14.69 8.93 8.21
C ALA A 114 -15.70 10.09 8.32
N GLN A 115 -15.65 11.06 7.41
CA GLN A 115 -16.57 12.19 7.37
C GLN A 115 -17.99 11.83 6.96
N ALA A 116 -18.18 10.78 6.18
CA ALA A 116 -19.52 10.26 5.85
C ALA A 116 -20.20 9.63 7.07
N TYR A 117 -19.43 9.05 8.00
CA TYR A 117 -19.95 8.52 9.26
C TYR A 117 -20.17 9.62 10.29
N ASP A 118 -19.20 10.47 10.52
CA ASP A 118 -19.24 11.61 11.43
C ASP A 118 -18.65 12.86 10.74
N PRO A 119 -19.51 13.81 10.30
CA PRO A 119 -19.05 15.04 9.65
C PRO A 119 -18.12 15.93 10.51
N ASP A 120 -18.14 15.78 11.84
CA ASP A 120 -17.34 16.55 12.77
C ASP A 120 -16.03 15.86 13.17
N ILE A 121 -15.79 14.62 12.67
CA ILE A 121 -14.57 13.86 12.97
C ILE A 121 -13.31 14.63 12.54
N LYS A 122 -12.33 14.65 13.41
CA LYS A 122 -11.03 15.25 13.09
C LYS A 122 -10.08 14.19 12.56
N ILE A 123 -9.44 14.48 11.43
CA ILE A 123 -8.50 13.56 10.80
C ILE A 123 -7.09 14.16 10.84
N VAL A 124 -6.15 13.39 11.36
CA VAL A 124 -4.74 13.73 11.39
C VAL A 124 -4.00 12.88 10.36
N LYS A 125 -3.31 13.52 9.40
CA LYS A 125 -2.45 12.85 8.44
C LYS A 125 -0.98 13.12 8.75
N ALA A 126 -0.12 12.10 8.63
CA ALA A 126 1.32 12.28 8.63
C ALA A 126 2.00 11.29 7.67
N ALA A 127 3.16 11.70 7.13
CA ALA A 127 4.03 10.85 6.31
C ALA A 127 5.33 10.55 7.08
N VAL A 128 5.71 9.27 7.10
CA VAL A 128 7.00 8.83 7.67
C VAL A 128 8.16 9.35 6.81
N GLY A 129 7.98 9.37 5.48
CA GLY A 129 9.02 9.67 4.51
C GLY A 129 9.92 8.46 4.22
N SER A 130 9.48 7.24 4.60
CA SER A 130 10.14 5.96 4.33
C SER A 130 9.14 4.81 4.41
N TRP A 131 9.41 3.75 3.65
CA TRP A 131 8.66 2.49 3.73
C TRP A 131 9.23 1.53 4.79
N THR A 132 10.39 1.84 5.37
CA THR A 132 11.20 0.93 6.21
C THR A 132 11.66 1.54 7.53
N ASP A 133 10.94 2.54 8.06
CA ASP A 133 11.27 3.21 9.34
C ASP A 133 10.12 3.06 10.37
N PRO A 134 9.99 1.90 11.02
CA PRO A 134 8.97 1.69 12.04
C PRO A 134 9.19 2.54 13.30
N ALA A 135 10.44 2.90 13.62
CA ALA A 135 10.73 3.73 14.79
C ALA A 135 10.13 5.13 14.65
N LYS A 136 10.28 5.75 13.47
CA LYS A 136 9.69 7.05 13.17
C LYS A 136 8.16 6.98 13.11
N MET A 137 7.58 5.91 12.55
CA MET A 137 6.14 5.70 12.58
C MET A 137 5.60 5.64 14.01
N LYS A 138 6.27 4.89 14.89
CA LYS A 138 5.89 4.79 16.31
C LYS A 138 5.89 6.17 16.98
N GLU A 139 6.96 6.96 16.79
CA GLU A 139 7.07 8.31 17.34
C GLU A 139 5.94 9.24 16.85
N LEU A 140 5.60 9.17 15.55
CA LEU A 140 4.48 9.93 15.00
C LEU A 140 3.16 9.58 15.66
N CYS A 141 2.84 8.30 15.82
CA CYS A 141 1.60 7.85 16.46
C CYS A 141 1.52 8.30 17.92
N LEU A 142 2.60 8.14 18.71
CA LEU A 142 2.68 8.59 20.09
C LEU A 142 2.46 10.11 20.19
N THR A 143 3.02 10.88 19.27
CA THR A 143 2.84 12.33 19.21
C THR A 143 1.40 12.72 18.85
N GLN A 144 0.79 12.03 17.86
CA GLN A 144 -0.59 12.28 17.45
C GLN A 144 -1.59 11.96 18.58
N ALA A 145 -1.37 10.86 19.32
CA ALA A 145 -2.19 10.53 20.47
C ALA A 145 -2.08 11.59 21.56
N ARG A 146 -0.85 11.98 21.92
CA ARG A 146 -0.60 12.95 23.00
C ARG A 146 -1.11 14.34 22.65
N ASP A 147 -0.79 14.85 21.46
CA ASP A 147 -0.97 16.27 21.12
C ASP A 147 -2.28 16.53 20.37
N LYS A 148 -2.89 15.51 19.77
CA LYS A 148 -4.13 15.60 18.98
C LYS A 148 -5.25 14.73 19.54
N GLN A 149 -4.95 13.85 20.50
CA GLN A 149 -5.89 12.90 21.08
C GLN A 149 -6.41 11.84 20.09
N ALA A 150 -5.64 11.52 19.05
CA ALA A 150 -6.00 10.44 18.13
C ALA A 150 -6.04 9.10 18.88
N ASP A 151 -7.09 8.30 18.63
CA ASP A 151 -7.34 7.02 19.30
C ASP A 151 -7.65 5.85 18.36
N VAL A 152 -7.77 6.12 17.05
CA VAL A 152 -7.81 5.11 16.00
C VAL A 152 -6.83 5.48 14.91
N PHE A 153 -5.95 4.55 14.53
CA PHE A 153 -4.85 4.79 13.61
C PHE A 153 -4.90 3.84 12.43
N TYR A 154 -4.90 4.38 11.21
CA TYR A 154 -4.79 3.62 9.97
C TYR A 154 -3.38 3.78 9.40
N GLN A 155 -2.71 2.68 9.08
CA GLN A 155 -1.39 2.69 8.45
C GLN A 155 -1.47 2.34 6.96
N VAL A 156 -0.77 3.12 6.14
CA VAL A 156 -0.53 2.86 4.70
C VAL A 156 0.96 3.09 4.44
N ALA A 157 1.82 2.25 5.04
CA ALA A 157 3.24 2.59 5.19
C ALA A 157 4.21 1.40 5.04
N GLY A 158 3.77 0.30 4.43
CA GLY A 158 4.62 -0.87 4.26
C GLY A 158 5.23 -1.35 5.57
N ALA A 159 6.54 -1.65 5.60
CA ALA A 159 7.22 -2.13 6.80
C ALA A 159 7.28 -1.08 7.94
N SER A 160 7.20 0.22 7.61
CA SER A 160 7.08 1.27 8.64
C SER A 160 5.83 1.11 9.49
N GLY A 161 4.76 0.48 8.94
CA GLY A 161 3.50 0.22 9.63
C GLY A 161 3.63 -0.57 10.93
N ALA A 162 4.66 -1.39 11.09
CA ALA A 162 4.91 -2.14 12.32
C ALA A 162 5.00 -1.22 13.54
N GLY A 163 5.58 -0.06 13.40
CA GLY A 163 5.68 0.93 14.49
C GLY A 163 4.33 1.49 14.94
N LEU A 164 3.33 1.56 14.05
CA LEU A 164 1.97 1.98 14.42
C LEU A 164 1.32 0.95 15.35
N PHE A 165 1.43 -0.34 15.06
CA PHE A 165 0.87 -1.39 15.94
C PHE A 165 1.51 -1.39 17.31
N GLU A 166 2.85 -1.20 17.38
CA GLU A 166 3.54 -1.06 18.65
C GLU A 166 3.06 0.17 19.44
N ALA A 167 2.87 1.33 18.79
CA ALA A 167 2.36 2.53 19.42
C ALA A 167 0.94 2.33 19.95
N CYS A 168 0.04 1.76 19.14
CA CYS A 168 -1.34 1.49 19.54
C CYS A 168 -1.41 0.53 20.74
N LYS A 169 -0.54 -0.49 20.77
CA LYS A 169 -0.46 -1.40 21.92
C LYS A 169 -0.02 -0.69 23.19
N GLU A 170 0.99 0.18 23.09
CA GLU A 170 1.48 0.97 24.22
C GLU A 170 0.44 1.96 24.75
N LEU A 171 -0.34 2.56 23.85
CA LEU A 171 -1.37 3.56 24.16
C LEU A 171 -2.70 2.94 24.58
N GLY A 172 -2.95 1.68 24.26
CA GLY A 172 -4.28 1.06 24.42
C GLY A 172 -5.31 1.61 23.44
N THR A 173 -4.88 1.99 22.23
CA THR A 173 -5.70 2.54 21.15
C THR A 173 -5.87 1.51 20.02
N TRP A 174 -6.66 1.85 19.00
CA TRP A 174 -6.98 0.94 17.91
C TRP A 174 -6.12 1.18 16.67
N ALA A 175 -5.80 0.09 15.98
CA ALA A 175 -5.07 0.09 14.72
C ALA A 175 -5.91 -0.51 13.58
N ILE A 176 -5.70 0.00 12.36
CA ILE A 176 -6.21 -0.56 11.12
C ILE A 176 -5.01 -0.87 10.22
N GLY A 177 -4.96 -2.12 9.75
CA GLY A 177 -3.93 -2.61 8.85
C GLY A 177 -4.22 -2.35 7.38
N VAL A 178 -3.28 -2.72 6.49
CA VAL A 178 -3.37 -2.53 5.04
C VAL A 178 -2.80 -3.74 4.28
N ASP A 179 -3.23 -3.91 3.05
CA ASP A 179 -2.81 -4.88 2.04
C ASP A 179 -3.14 -6.34 2.38
N SER A 180 -2.76 -6.83 3.54
CA SER A 180 -3.00 -8.21 3.98
C SER A 180 -3.71 -8.24 5.34
N ASP A 181 -4.23 -9.42 5.73
CA ASP A 181 -4.80 -9.63 7.07
C ASP A 181 -3.70 -9.57 8.13
N GLN A 182 -3.47 -8.36 8.66
CA GLN A 182 -2.44 -8.13 9.65
C GLN A 182 -2.81 -8.65 11.04
N TYR A 183 -4.11 -8.84 11.33
CA TYR A 183 -4.52 -9.56 12.53
C TYR A 183 -4.01 -11.01 12.49
N ALA A 184 -4.28 -11.73 11.39
CA ALA A 184 -3.83 -13.11 11.22
C ALA A 184 -2.30 -13.19 11.23
N TYR A 185 -1.63 -12.27 10.54
CA TYR A 185 -0.16 -12.21 10.53
C TYR A 185 0.43 -12.08 11.94
N TYR A 186 -0.03 -11.11 12.73
CA TYR A 186 0.49 -10.93 14.09
C TYR A 186 0.10 -12.06 15.02
N LYS A 187 -1.08 -12.66 14.86
CA LYS A 187 -1.53 -13.79 15.69
C LYS A 187 -0.60 -14.99 15.62
N GLU A 188 0.06 -15.19 14.46
CA GLU A 188 1.02 -16.28 14.22
C GLU A 188 2.49 -15.84 14.37
N SER A 189 2.74 -14.56 14.67
CA SER A 189 4.08 -13.98 14.81
C SER A 189 4.67 -14.18 16.22
N GLU A 190 5.88 -13.67 16.42
CA GLU A 190 6.54 -13.61 17.73
C GLU A 190 5.88 -12.60 18.70
N ASN A 191 5.01 -11.71 18.20
CA ASN A 191 4.33 -10.68 18.98
C ASN A 191 2.80 -10.80 18.84
N PRO A 192 2.18 -11.92 19.24
CA PRO A 192 0.76 -12.19 19.01
C PRO A 192 -0.17 -11.20 19.73
N GLU A 193 0.30 -10.51 20.74
CA GLU A 193 -0.43 -9.47 21.46
C GLU A 193 -0.71 -8.22 20.64
N LEU A 194 0.03 -7.99 19.53
CA LEU A 194 -0.25 -6.90 18.60
C LEU A 194 -1.53 -7.15 17.79
N ALA A 195 -1.97 -8.38 17.64
CA ALA A 195 -3.24 -8.68 17.01
C ALA A 195 -4.44 -8.12 17.79
N ASP A 196 -4.36 -8.07 19.12
CA ASP A 196 -5.48 -7.68 19.99
C ASP A 196 -5.95 -6.23 19.81
N ILE A 197 -5.10 -5.36 19.25
CA ILE A 197 -5.44 -3.95 18.99
C ILE A 197 -5.81 -3.68 17.52
N ILE A 198 -5.81 -4.69 16.65
CA ILE A 198 -6.13 -4.53 15.23
C ILE A 198 -7.63 -4.73 15.04
N LEU A 199 -8.33 -3.68 14.64
CA LEU A 199 -9.77 -3.72 14.34
C LEU A 199 -10.06 -4.52 13.06
N THR A 200 -9.28 -4.26 12.02
CA THR A 200 -9.38 -4.86 10.70
C THR A 200 -8.16 -4.50 9.86
N SER A 201 -8.11 -5.02 8.63
CA SER A 201 -7.17 -4.58 7.60
C SER A 201 -7.92 -4.27 6.31
N MET A 202 -7.55 -3.20 5.61
CA MET A 202 -7.98 -2.94 4.25
C MET A 202 -7.17 -3.86 3.31
N LEU A 203 -7.83 -4.88 2.77
CA LEU A 203 -7.16 -5.88 1.96
C LEU A 203 -6.96 -5.39 0.52
N LYS A 204 -5.76 -5.63 -0.01
CA LYS A 204 -5.42 -5.46 -1.41
C LYS A 204 -4.82 -6.77 -1.94
N ASN A 205 -5.65 -7.56 -2.63
CA ASN A 205 -5.32 -8.93 -3.04
C ASN A 205 -4.40 -8.96 -4.26
N VAL A 206 -3.16 -8.48 -4.11
CA VAL A 206 -2.18 -8.36 -5.19
C VAL A 206 -1.87 -9.73 -5.80
N GLY A 207 -1.64 -10.75 -4.98
CA GLY A 207 -1.33 -12.11 -5.45
C GLY A 207 -2.44 -12.68 -6.35
N ASP A 208 -3.69 -12.62 -5.87
CA ASP A 208 -4.84 -13.13 -6.63
C ASP A 208 -5.06 -12.37 -7.94
N SER A 209 -4.84 -11.06 -7.95
CA SER A 209 -4.99 -10.25 -9.17
C SER A 209 -3.93 -10.59 -10.22
N VAL A 210 -2.69 -10.85 -9.80
CA VAL A 210 -1.62 -11.31 -10.71
C VAL A 210 -1.94 -12.70 -11.25
N VAL A 211 -2.42 -13.63 -10.42
CA VAL A 211 -2.86 -14.96 -10.87
C VAL A 211 -4.00 -14.83 -11.90
N ALA A 212 -5.03 -14.04 -11.58
CA ALA A 212 -6.16 -13.81 -12.49
C ALA A 212 -5.73 -13.16 -13.82
N PHE A 213 -4.71 -12.29 -13.80
CA PHE A 213 -4.15 -11.73 -15.02
C PHE A 213 -3.45 -12.78 -15.86
N PHE A 214 -2.67 -13.68 -15.26
CA PHE A 214 -2.01 -14.77 -15.98
C PHE A 214 -3.01 -15.80 -16.53
N GLU A 215 -4.13 -16.06 -15.86
CA GLU A 215 -5.23 -16.87 -16.42
C GLU A 215 -5.78 -16.24 -17.71
N LYS A 216 -5.91 -14.90 -17.76
CA LYS A 216 -6.28 -14.20 -19.00
C LYS A 216 -5.20 -14.31 -20.08
N VAL A 217 -3.91 -14.27 -19.71
CA VAL A 217 -2.81 -14.48 -20.65
C VAL A 217 -2.87 -15.88 -21.27
N GLU A 218 -3.08 -16.92 -20.47
CA GLU A 218 -3.20 -18.30 -20.94
C GLU A 218 -4.39 -18.52 -21.87
N ASN A 219 -5.50 -17.83 -21.60
CA ASN A 219 -6.72 -17.87 -22.40
C ASN A 219 -6.67 -16.99 -23.67
N GLY A 220 -5.62 -16.18 -23.84
CA GLY A 220 -5.52 -15.19 -24.92
C GLY A 220 -6.48 -14.00 -24.78
N GLU A 221 -6.91 -13.71 -23.55
CA GLU A 221 -7.85 -12.64 -23.19
C GLU A 221 -7.15 -11.45 -22.52
N ALA A 222 -5.84 -11.53 -22.29
CA ALA A 222 -5.09 -10.45 -21.69
C ALA A 222 -5.04 -9.24 -22.62
N GLU A 223 -5.33 -8.08 -22.08
CA GLU A 223 -5.24 -6.80 -22.78
C GLU A 223 -3.90 -6.14 -22.44
N TRP A 224 -3.12 -5.87 -23.48
CA TRP A 224 -1.85 -5.17 -23.40
C TRP A 224 -2.00 -3.77 -23.99
N GLY A 225 -1.19 -2.81 -23.54
CA GLY A 225 -1.36 -1.41 -23.90
C GLY A 225 -2.54 -0.74 -23.20
N LYS A 226 -2.96 -1.31 -22.06
CA LYS A 226 -4.11 -0.84 -21.29
C LYS A 226 -3.84 -0.92 -19.79
#